data_01cae0461cc400b9770ff48f0b40b2be
#
_entry.id   01cae0461cc400b9770ff48f0b40b2be
#
_cell.length_a   1.000
_cell.length_b   1.000
_cell.length_c   1.000
_cell.angle_alpha   90.00
_cell.angle_beta   90.00
_cell.angle_gamma   90.00
#
_symmetry.space_group_name_H-M   'P 1'
#
loop_
_entity.id
_entity.type
_entity.pdbx_description
1 polymer ?
#
loop_
_entity_poly.entity_id
_entity_poly.type
_entity_poly.pdbx_seq_one_letter_code
_entity_poly.pdbx_strand_id
1 'polypeptide(L)'
;IKNPQKYKGQRVVIGSVTDGYLPQEAQFQNTRKLLEQLRGSEAEILICTKSDLVIRDIDLLKKLGKVTVSWSINTLDEGFKNDMDDAVSIKRRLEAMKQVYDAGIRTVCFIAPVFPGITDFEAIFHQVRNQCDLIWLENLNLRGGFKKDIMDYICKKYPDLVPLYDAIYNKRDRSYFRGLEDQAERLAKENSCPFVDNELPYGRAEPGHPVIVNYFYHEEVRGSENTGRRNPKK
;
A
#
# COMPACT_ATOMS: atom_id res chain seq x y z
N ILE A 1 4.69 -21.02 -15.16
CA ILE A 1 4.81 -21.80 -13.89
C ILE A 1 4.63 -23.29 -14.23
N LYS A 2 5.68 -24.11 -14.02
CA LYS A 2 5.62 -25.57 -14.34
C LYS A 2 4.78 -26.36 -13.35
N ASN A 3 4.70 -25.95 -12.10
CA ASN A 3 3.92 -26.59 -11.05
C ASN A 3 3.30 -25.56 -10.10
N PRO A 4 2.02 -25.18 -10.30
CA PRO A 4 1.33 -24.20 -9.48
C PRO A 4 1.18 -24.64 -8.02
N GLN A 5 1.01 -25.94 -7.74
CA GLN A 5 0.86 -26.47 -6.38
C GLN A 5 2.08 -26.21 -5.47
N LYS A 6 3.23 -25.93 -6.07
CA LYS A 6 4.43 -25.52 -5.33
C LYS A 6 4.24 -24.25 -4.48
N TYR A 7 3.26 -23.44 -4.85
CA TYR A 7 2.93 -22.17 -4.17
C TYR A 7 1.80 -22.29 -3.15
N LYS A 8 1.27 -23.50 -2.92
CA LYS A 8 0.23 -23.74 -1.91
C LYS A 8 0.64 -23.20 -0.54
N GLY A 9 -0.22 -22.35 0.04
CA GLY A 9 0.03 -21.70 1.33
C GLY A 9 1.13 -20.65 1.33
N GLN A 10 1.74 -20.35 0.17
CA GLN A 10 2.73 -19.27 0.06
C GLN A 10 2.07 -17.97 -0.40
N ARG A 11 2.66 -16.84 0.00
CA ARG A 11 2.28 -15.53 -0.52
C ARG A 11 3.07 -15.21 -1.78
N VAL A 12 2.36 -14.94 -2.87
CA VAL A 12 2.92 -14.46 -4.15
C VAL A 12 2.59 -12.98 -4.26
N VAL A 13 3.62 -12.13 -4.30
CA VAL A 13 3.46 -10.68 -4.46
C VAL A 13 3.80 -10.28 -5.90
N ILE A 14 2.89 -9.60 -6.56
CA ILE A 14 3.04 -9.06 -7.91
C ILE A 14 3.05 -7.54 -7.82
N GLY A 15 4.04 -6.88 -8.40
CA GLY A 15 4.11 -5.42 -8.44
C GLY A 15 4.79 -4.76 -7.24
N SER A 16 5.53 -5.49 -6.40
CA SER A 16 6.23 -4.92 -5.24
C SER A 16 7.43 -4.01 -5.61
N VAL A 17 8.00 -4.17 -6.79
CA VAL A 17 9.13 -3.37 -7.29
C VAL A 17 8.74 -2.61 -8.55
N THR A 18 8.16 -3.32 -9.52
CA THR A 18 7.67 -2.75 -10.78
C THR A 18 6.21 -3.14 -10.94
N ASP A 19 5.36 -2.17 -11.27
CA ASP A 19 3.91 -2.42 -11.44
C ASP A 19 3.67 -3.48 -12.52
N GLY A 20 2.93 -4.53 -12.16
CA GLY A 20 2.56 -5.60 -13.10
C GLY A 20 1.53 -5.16 -14.16
N TYR A 21 0.90 -3.99 -13.97
CA TYR A 21 -0.11 -3.42 -14.86
C TYR A 21 0.35 -2.13 -15.54
N LEU A 22 1.63 -2.09 -15.93
CA LEU A 22 2.14 -1.03 -16.82
C LEU A 22 1.33 -0.96 -18.13
N PRO A 23 1.33 0.17 -18.86
CA PRO A 23 0.57 0.32 -20.11
C PRO A 23 0.83 -0.81 -21.12
N GLN A 24 2.05 -1.36 -21.17
CA GLN A 24 2.44 -2.47 -22.02
C GLN A 24 1.70 -3.78 -21.71
N GLU A 25 1.21 -3.94 -20.48
CA GLU A 25 0.43 -5.10 -20.08
C GLU A 25 -0.90 -5.21 -20.85
N ALA A 26 -1.43 -4.09 -21.34
CA ALA A 26 -2.60 -4.10 -22.22
C ALA A 26 -2.37 -4.95 -23.47
N GLN A 27 -1.16 -4.92 -24.01
CA GLN A 27 -0.76 -5.65 -25.22
C GLN A 27 -0.21 -7.04 -24.90
N PHE A 28 0.76 -7.13 -23.98
CA PHE A 28 1.52 -8.38 -23.76
C PHE A 28 0.81 -9.36 -22.83
N GLN A 29 -0.06 -8.90 -21.93
CA GLN A 29 -0.85 -9.71 -21.02
C GLN A 29 -0.03 -10.69 -20.17
N ASN A 30 1.17 -10.29 -19.76
CA ASN A 30 2.09 -11.15 -19.00
C ASN A 30 1.57 -11.41 -17.59
N THR A 31 1.04 -10.37 -16.93
CA THR A 31 0.41 -10.49 -15.59
C THR A 31 -0.83 -11.38 -15.67
N ARG A 32 -1.69 -11.19 -16.69
CA ARG A 32 -2.85 -12.04 -16.89
C ARG A 32 -2.46 -13.51 -17.09
N LYS A 33 -1.49 -13.80 -17.96
CA LYS A 33 -0.96 -15.15 -18.18
C LYS A 33 -0.37 -15.76 -16.91
N LEU A 34 0.31 -14.95 -16.08
CA LEU A 34 0.83 -15.39 -14.79
C LEU A 34 -0.31 -15.79 -13.85
N LEU A 35 -1.34 -14.96 -13.75
CA LEU A 35 -2.53 -15.23 -12.91
C LEU A 35 -3.27 -16.50 -13.38
N GLU A 36 -3.40 -16.70 -14.69
CA GLU A 36 -3.97 -17.94 -15.27
C GLU A 36 -3.19 -19.19 -14.82
N GLN A 37 -1.86 -19.10 -14.78
CA GLN A 37 -1.01 -20.21 -14.34
C GLN A 37 -1.05 -20.43 -12.82
N LEU A 38 -1.46 -19.42 -12.04
CA LEU A 38 -1.63 -19.54 -10.59
C LEU A 38 -3.00 -20.11 -10.19
N ARG A 39 -3.91 -20.32 -11.14
CA ARG A 39 -5.21 -20.94 -10.84
C ARG A 39 -5.02 -22.32 -10.23
N GLY A 40 -5.74 -22.57 -9.14
CA GLY A 40 -5.66 -23.82 -8.39
C GLY A 40 -4.37 -24.03 -7.58
N SER A 41 -3.48 -23.03 -7.51
CA SER A 41 -2.26 -23.11 -6.69
C SER A 41 -2.52 -23.07 -5.19
N GLU A 42 -3.69 -22.57 -4.78
CA GLU A 42 -4.01 -22.24 -3.37
C GLU A 42 -3.01 -21.25 -2.75
N ALA A 43 -2.30 -20.46 -3.58
CA ALA A 43 -1.45 -19.38 -3.13
C ALA A 43 -2.27 -18.19 -2.66
N GLU A 44 -1.71 -17.43 -1.74
CA GLU A 44 -2.20 -16.10 -1.40
C GLU A 44 -1.56 -15.07 -2.34
N ILE A 45 -2.36 -14.42 -3.17
CA ILE A 45 -1.87 -13.50 -4.19
C ILE A 45 -2.13 -12.06 -3.74
N LEU A 46 -1.07 -11.27 -3.64
CA LEU A 46 -1.13 -9.82 -3.40
C LEU A 46 -0.65 -9.11 -4.67
N ILE A 47 -1.52 -8.29 -5.25
CA ILE A 47 -1.22 -7.46 -6.41
C ILE A 47 -1.09 -6.02 -5.93
N CYS A 48 0.08 -5.41 -6.12
CA CYS A 48 0.32 -3.99 -5.84
C CYS A 48 0.34 -3.23 -7.16
N THR A 49 -0.48 -2.20 -7.29
CA THR A 49 -0.59 -1.45 -8.54
C THR A 49 -0.97 0.03 -8.30
N LYS A 50 -0.65 0.87 -9.28
CA LYS A 50 -1.19 2.23 -9.45
C LYS A 50 -2.08 2.33 -10.70
N SER A 51 -2.36 1.20 -11.36
CA SER A 51 -3.06 1.14 -12.63
C SER A 51 -4.54 0.78 -12.44
N ASP A 52 -5.38 1.25 -13.33
CA ASP A 52 -6.77 0.81 -13.48
C ASP A 52 -6.92 -0.41 -14.41
N LEU A 53 -5.86 -0.79 -15.12
CA LEU A 53 -5.89 -1.91 -16.08
C LEU A 53 -6.21 -3.26 -15.42
N VAL A 54 -6.00 -3.39 -14.11
CA VAL A 54 -6.34 -4.60 -13.34
C VAL A 54 -7.84 -4.96 -13.42
N ILE A 55 -8.72 -3.99 -13.72
CA ILE A 55 -10.17 -4.21 -13.92
C ILE A 55 -10.42 -5.25 -15.02
N ARG A 56 -9.58 -5.26 -16.08
CA ARG A 56 -9.63 -6.24 -17.15
C ARG A 56 -9.64 -7.69 -16.66
N ASP A 57 -8.98 -7.93 -15.54
CA ASP A 57 -8.71 -9.28 -15.04
C ASP A 57 -9.65 -9.70 -13.88
N ILE A 58 -10.70 -8.92 -13.57
CA ILE A 58 -11.68 -9.23 -12.52
C ILE A 58 -12.27 -10.63 -12.69
N ASP A 59 -12.54 -11.06 -13.94
CA ASP A 59 -13.07 -12.38 -14.26
C ASP A 59 -12.14 -13.52 -13.81
N LEU A 60 -10.84 -13.27 -13.89
CA LEU A 60 -9.80 -14.21 -13.49
C LEU A 60 -9.54 -14.12 -11.98
N LEU A 61 -9.46 -12.91 -11.42
CA LEU A 61 -9.24 -12.68 -9.99
C LEU A 61 -10.32 -13.37 -9.13
N LYS A 62 -11.59 -13.37 -9.59
CA LYS A 62 -12.69 -14.10 -8.92
C LYS A 62 -12.50 -15.61 -8.89
N LYS A 63 -11.70 -16.17 -9.79
CA LYS A 63 -11.42 -17.62 -9.87
C LYS A 63 -10.18 -18.03 -9.06
N LEU A 64 -9.45 -17.06 -8.53
CA LEU A 64 -8.33 -17.27 -7.63
C LEU A 64 -8.83 -17.32 -6.18
N GLY A 65 -8.36 -18.27 -5.38
CA GLY A 65 -8.92 -18.51 -4.05
C GLY A 65 -8.68 -17.37 -3.06
N LYS A 66 -7.42 -16.90 -2.96
CA LYS A 66 -7.03 -15.83 -2.04
C LYS A 66 -6.29 -14.75 -2.80
N VAL A 67 -7.02 -13.73 -3.26
CA VAL A 67 -6.43 -12.60 -3.96
C VAL A 67 -6.77 -11.29 -3.24
N THR A 68 -5.79 -10.42 -3.17
CA THR A 68 -5.92 -9.05 -2.67
C THR A 68 -5.32 -8.11 -3.70
N VAL A 69 -6.01 -7.03 -4.01
CA VAL A 69 -5.49 -5.97 -4.87
C VAL A 69 -5.27 -4.71 -4.04
N SER A 70 -4.07 -4.17 -4.11
CA SER A 70 -3.62 -3.03 -3.32
C SER A 70 -3.27 -1.86 -4.25
N TRP A 71 -3.92 -0.72 -4.05
CA TRP A 71 -3.61 0.52 -4.77
C TRP A 71 -2.81 1.47 -3.91
N SER A 72 -1.71 1.98 -4.45
CA SER A 72 -1.00 3.11 -3.84
C SER A 72 -1.77 4.41 -4.09
N ILE A 73 -2.35 4.96 -3.00
CA ILE A 73 -3.09 6.23 -2.99
C ILE A 73 -2.63 6.99 -1.74
N ASN A 74 -1.64 7.85 -1.89
CA ASN A 74 -1.03 8.59 -0.79
C ASN A 74 -1.33 10.10 -0.82
N THR A 75 -2.15 10.52 -1.74
CA THR A 75 -2.67 11.89 -1.88
C THR A 75 -3.99 11.87 -2.65
N LEU A 76 -4.78 12.91 -2.49
CA LEU A 76 -5.93 13.23 -3.35
C LEU A 76 -5.63 14.41 -4.28
N ASP A 77 -4.44 15.01 -4.17
CA ASP A 77 -3.98 16.10 -5.02
C ASP A 77 -3.31 15.53 -6.29
N GLU A 78 -3.95 15.75 -7.44
CA GLU A 78 -3.43 15.32 -8.75
C GLU A 78 -2.14 16.09 -9.14
N GLY A 79 -1.95 17.31 -8.65
CA GLY A 79 -0.73 18.08 -8.89
C GLY A 79 0.47 17.41 -8.21
N PHE A 80 0.35 17.11 -6.92
CA PHE A 80 1.38 16.38 -6.19
C PHE A 80 1.61 14.98 -6.77
N LYS A 81 0.53 14.26 -7.12
CA LYS A 81 0.63 12.95 -7.77
C LYS A 81 1.45 13.03 -9.08
N ASN A 82 1.18 14.02 -9.94
CA ASN A 82 1.88 14.19 -11.21
C ASN A 82 3.36 14.59 -11.04
N ASP A 83 3.71 15.26 -9.94
CA ASP A 83 5.10 15.51 -9.58
C ASP A 83 5.83 14.22 -9.12
N MET A 84 5.09 13.24 -8.59
CA MET A 84 5.67 12.02 -7.98
C MET A 84 5.67 10.79 -8.89
N ASP A 85 4.66 10.63 -9.76
CA ASP A 85 4.58 9.47 -10.67
C ASP A 85 3.77 9.74 -11.94
N ASP A 86 4.09 9.00 -13.02
CA ASP A 86 3.43 9.06 -14.32
C ASP A 86 2.26 8.07 -14.45
N ALA A 87 1.84 7.42 -13.37
CA ALA A 87 0.74 6.47 -13.42
C ALA A 87 -0.62 7.17 -13.60
N VAL A 88 -1.69 6.40 -13.73
CA VAL A 88 -3.03 6.95 -13.94
C VAL A 88 -3.47 7.88 -12.80
N SER A 89 -4.41 8.77 -13.08
CA SER A 89 -4.94 9.75 -12.11
C SER A 89 -5.48 9.08 -10.84
N ILE A 90 -5.51 9.82 -9.74
CA ILE A 90 -6.10 9.35 -8.47
C ILE A 90 -7.55 8.95 -8.68
N LYS A 91 -8.31 9.73 -9.45
CA LYS A 91 -9.70 9.41 -9.79
C LYS A 91 -9.82 8.01 -10.42
N ARG A 92 -8.97 7.69 -11.42
CA ARG A 92 -8.99 6.35 -12.06
C ARG A 92 -8.58 5.24 -11.10
N ARG A 93 -7.61 5.48 -10.18
CA ARG A 93 -7.25 4.50 -9.15
C ARG A 93 -8.41 4.20 -8.22
N LEU A 94 -9.12 5.24 -7.75
CA LEU A 94 -10.29 5.12 -6.87
C LEU A 94 -11.44 4.40 -7.56
N GLU A 95 -11.75 4.72 -8.82
CA GLU A 95 -12.77 4.05 -9.60
C GLU A 95 -12.44 2.56 -9.82
N ALA A 96 -11.17 2.25 -10.10
CA ALA A 96 -10.70 0.87 -10.26
C ALA A 96 -10.81 0.07 -8.95
N MET A 97 -10.37 0.66 -7.84
CA MET A 97 -10.47 0.04 -6.52
C MET A 97 -11.93 -0.27 -6.18
N LYS A 98 -12.85 0.68 -6.43
CA LYS A 98 -14.28 0.47 -6.20
C LYS A 98 -14.84 -0.70 -7.03
N GLN A 99 -14.52 -0.76 -8.32
CA GLN A 99 -15.02 -1.83 -9.19
C GLN A 99 -14.54 -3.21 -8.73
N VAL A 100 -13.28 -3.32 -8.29
CA VAL A 100 -12.71 -4.57 -7.78
C VAL A 100 -13.33 -4.93 -6.43
N TYR A 101 -13.55 -3.93 -5.55
CA TYR A 101 -14.25 -4.12 -4.27
C TYR A 101 -15.68 -4.60 -4.45
N ASP A 102 -16.46 -3.95 -5.33
CA ASP A 102 -17.84 -4.30 -5.66
C ASP A 102 -17.93 -5.70 -6.31
N ALA A 103 -16.88 -6.12 -7.00
CA ALA A 103 -16.75 -7.47 -7.55
C ALA A 103 -16.53 -8.57 -6.49
N GLY A 104 -16.42 -8.21 -5.20
CA GLY A 104 -16.22 -9.13 -4.08
C GLY A 104 -14.76 -9.52 -3.85
N ILE A 105 -13.80 -8.85 -4.50
CA ILE A 105 -12.38 -9.09 -4.35
C ILE A 105 -11.85 -8.21 -3.22
N ARG A 106 -10.99 -8.76 -2.37
CA ARG A 106 -10.36 -8.03 -1.28
C ARG A 106 -9.48 -6.89 -1.81
N THR A 107 -9.67 -5.69 -1.25
CA THR A 107 -8.95 -4.49 -1.70
C THR A 107 -8.24 -3.79 -0.54
N VAL A 108 -7.14 -3.14 -0.87
CA VAL A 108 -6.32 -2.35 0.07
C VAL A 108 -6.08 -0.96 -0.52
N CYS A 109 -6.35 0.07 0.26
CA CYS A 109 -5.80 1.40 0.04
C CYS A 109 -4.43 1.47 0.73
N PHE A 110 -3.37 1.48 -0.05
CA PHE A 110 -2.00 1.56 0.45
C PHE A 110 -1.52 3.01 0.43
N ILE A 111 -1.55 3.64 1.61
CA ILE A 111 -1.07 5.01 1.80
C ILE A 111 0.44 4.96 2.07
N ALA A 112 1.18 4.71 0.99
CA ALA A 112 2.63 4.53 1.04
C ALA A 112 3.30 5.15 -0.19
N PRO A 113 4.30 5.99 0.08
CA PRO A 113 4.65 6.50 1.41
C PRO A 113 3.74 7.65 1.86
N VAL A 114 3.58 7.78 3.18
CA VAL A 114 3.02 8.99 3.80
C VAL A 114 4.06 10.10 3.73
N PHE A 115 3.76 11.19 3.02
CA PHE A 115 4.59 12.39 2.95
C PHE A 115 4.21 13.34 4.09
N PRO A 116 5.13 13.63 5.04
CA PRO A 116 4.85 14.50 6.17
C PRO A 116 4.32 15.88 5.76
N GLY A 117 3.18 16.29 6.32
CA GLY A 117 2.55 17.59 6.04
C GLY A 117 1.89 17.71 4.66
N ILE A 118 1.93 16.67 3.80
CA ILE A 118 1.35 16.66 2.45
C ILE A 118 0.24 15.60 2.33
N THR A 119 0.49 14.39 2.82
CA THR A 119 -0.53 13.34 2.83
C THR A 119 -1.62 13.66 3.85
N ASP A 120 -2.83 13.92 3.38
CA ASP A 120 -4.01 14.07 4.23
C ASP A 120 -4.67 12.70 4.44
N PHE A 121 -4.31 12.05 5.55
CA PHE A 121 -4.82 10.72 5.87
C PHE A 121 -6.34 10.71 6.07
N GLU A 122 -6.89 11.71 6.77
CA GLU A 122 -8.32 11.79 7.09
C GLU A 122 -9.17 11.95 5.83
N ALA A 123 -8.76 12.84 4.91
CA ALA A 123 -9.43 13.00 3.64
C ALA A 123 -9.39 11.71 2.80
N ILE A 124 -8.24 11.01 2.76
CA ILE A 124 -8.11 9.73 2.07
C ILE A 124 -9.02 8.69 2.72
N PHE A 125 -9.02 8.57 4.06
CA PHE A 125 -9.89 7.65 4.78
C PHE A 125 -11.37 7.83 4.40
N HIS A 126 -11.88 9.06 4.46
CA HIS A 126 -13.28 9.33 4.11
C HIS A 126 -13.60 9.01 2.64
N GLN A 127 -12.62 9.19 1.74
CA GLN A 127 -12.78 8.88 0.33
C GLN A 127 -12.85 7.37 0.06
N VAL A 128 -12.09 6.55 0.81
CA VAL A 128 -11.88 5.14 0.47
C VAL A 128 -12.61 4.15 1.37
N ARG A 129 -13.10 4.55 2.55
CA ARG A 129 -13.67 3.63 3.55
C ARG A 129 -14.76 2.70 3.05
N ASN A 130 -15.55 3.12 2.04
CA ASN A 130 -16.63 2.33 1.46
C ASN A 130 -16.21 1.49 0.24
N GLN A 131 -14.91 1.40 -0.05
CA GLN A 131 -14.40 0.73 -1.23
C GLN A 131 -13.06 0.01 -1.01
N CYS A 132 -12.70 -0.23 0.25
CA CYS A 132 -11.56 -1.08 0.59
C CYS A 132 -11.81 -1.85 1.89
N ASP A 133 -11.08 -2.95 2.04
CA ASP A 133 -11.11 -3.79 3.24
C ASP A 133 -10.01 -3.37 4.24
N LEU A 134 -8.91 -2.81 3.74
CA LEU A 134 -7.80 -2.30 4.55
C LEU A 134 -7.36 -0.93 4.06
N ILE A 135 -6.95 -0.11 5.03
CA ILE A 135 -6.13 1.08 4.81
C ILE A 135 -4.79 0.82 5.48
N TRP A 136 -3.72 0.81 4.70
CA TRP A 136 -2.38 0.48 5.17
C TRP A 136 -1.49 1.71 5.11
N LEU A 137 -0.97 2.11 6.29
CA LEU A 137 -0.14 3.30 6.45
C LEU A 137 1.33 2.92 6.53
N GLU A 138 2.16 3.49 5.66
CA GLU A 138 3.62 3.29 5.69
C GLU A 138 4.34 4.64 5.58
N ASN A 139 5.32 4.86 6.45
CA ASN A 139 6.07 6.12 6.46
C ASN A 139 6.99 6.26 5.25
N LEU A 140 7.20 7.50 4.81
CA LEU A 140 8.25 7.82 3.84
C LEU A 140 9.61 7.50 4.45
N ASN A 141 10.37 6.66 3.77
CA ASN A 141 11.69 6.21 4.20
C ASN A 141 12.76 6.77 3.27
N LEU A 142 13.36 7.88 3.66
CA LEU A 142 14.38 8.56 2.85
C LEU A 142 15.75 7.91 3.06
N ARG A 143 16.08 6.94 2.19
CA ARG A 143 17.39 6.26 2.17
C ARG A 143 18.04 6.43 0.80
N GLY A 144 19.38 6.40 0.77
CA GLY A 144 20.14 6.43 -0.48
C GLY A 144 20.01 7.71 -1.30
N GLY A 145 20.16 7.58 -2.62
CA GLY A 145 20.29 8.71 -3.53
C GLY A 145 19.04 9.60 -3.65
N PHE A 146 17.87 9.00 -3.59
CA PHE A 146 16.61 9.75 -3.75
C PHE A 146 16.26 10.66 -2.55
N LYS A 147 16.96 10.53 -1.40
CA LYS A 147 16.78 11.46 -0.28
C LYS A 147 17.01 12.90 -0.71
N LYS A 148 18.10 13.12 -1.46
CA LYS A 148 18.44 14.46 -1.96
C LYS A 148 17.33 15.00 -2.85
N ASP A 149 16.85 14.21 -3.79
CA ASP A 149 15.82 14.63 -4.76
C ASP A 149 14.50 15.01 -4.07
N ILE A 150 14.08 14.22 -3.07
CA ILE A 150 12.89 14.56 -2.28
C ILE A 150 13.11 15.82 -1.43
N MET A 151 14.27 15.97 -0.78
CA MET A 151 14.56 17.18 0.01
C MET A 151 14.62 18.42 -0.88
N ASP A 152 15.21 18.35 -2.05
CA ASP A 152 15.25 19.44 -3.04
C ASP A 152 13.83 19.80 -3.53
N TYR A 153 12.99 18.79 -3.77
CA TYR A 153 11.57 18.96 -4.12
C TYR A 153 10.80 19.70 -3.00
N ILE A 154 10.95 19.25 -1.75
CA ILE A 154 10.30 19.89 -0.59
C ILE A 154 10.79 21.34 -0.44
N CYS A 155 12.09 21.60 -0.52
CA CYS A 155 12.63 22.96 -0.46
C CYS A 155 12.02 23.87 -1.54
N LYS A 156 11.78 23.35 -2.72
CA LYS A 156 11.28 24.11 -3.86
C LYS A 156 9.77 24.35 -3.81
N LYS A 157 8.99 23.31 -3.48
CA LYS A 157 7.51 23.33 -3.59
C LYS A 157 6.81 23.61 -2.26
N TYR A 158 7.42 23.23 -1.14
CA TYR A 158 6.86 23.30 0.20
C TYR A 158 7.89 23.83 1.22
N PRO A 159 8.42 25.05 1.02
CA PRO A 159 9.52 25.58 1.85
C PRO A 159 9.17 25.60 3.35
N ASP A 160 7.90 25.79 3.70
CA ASP A 160 7.44 25.79 5.09
C ASP A 160 7.54 24.42 5.77
N LEU A 161 7.64 23.33 5.00
CA LEU A 161 7.80 21.96 5.52
C LEU A 161 9.26 21.56 5.72
N VAL A 162 10.23 22.36 5.27
CA VAL A 162 11.67 22.05 5.41
C VAL A 162 12.07 21.77 6.85
N PRO A 163 11.65 22.57 7.86
CA PRO A 163 11.99 22.28 9.26
C PRO A 163 11.43 20.92 9.74
N LEU A 164 10.22 20.54 9.30
CA LEU A 164 9.61 19.25 9.64
C LEU A 164 10.42 18.09 9.05
N TYR A 165 10.78 18.16 7.76
CA TYR A 165 11.59 17.14 7.10
C TYR A 165 12.99 17.02 7.70
N ASP A 166 13.63 18.15 8.08
CA ASP A 166 14.90 18.14 8.80
C ASP A 166 14.78 17.44 10.16
N ALA A 167 13.74 17.76 10.93
CA ALA A 167 13.50 17.11 12.21
C ALA A 167 13.34 15.58 12.05
N ILE A 168 12.50 15.12 11.12
CA ILE A 168 12.23 13.70 10.92
C ILE A 168 13.47 12.95 10.38
N TYR A 169 14.10 13.46 9.28
CA TYR A 169 15.05 12.67 8.50
C TYR A 169 16.52 12.93 8.82
N ASN A 170 16.85 14.05 9.47
CA ASN A 170 18.20 14.36 9.91
C ASN A 170 18.36 14.22 11.43
N LYS A 171 17.36 14.69 12.21
CA LYS A 171 17.39 14.62 13.68
C LYS A 171 16.72 13.38 14.24
N ARG A 172 16.06 12.56 13.39
CA ARG A 172 15.34 11.31 13.74
C ARG A 172 14.21 11.54 14.73
N ASP A 173 13.56 12.70 14.65
CA ASP A 173 12.35 12.98 15.44
C ASP A 173 11.16 12.18 14.89
N ARG A 174 10.52 11.41 15.75
CA ARG A 174 9.36 10.57 15.41
C ARG A 174 8.04 11.16 15.85
N SER A 175 8.03 12.36 16.42
CA SER A 175 6.83 12.98 16.98
C SER A 175 5.72 13.14 15.93
N TYR A 176 6.07 13.48 14.70
CA TYR A 176 5.11 13.59 13.60
C TYR A 176 4.36 12.28 13.33
N PHE A 177 5.08 11.17 13.15
CA PHE A 177 4.46 9.88 12.85
C PHE A 177 3.72 9.29 14.06
N ARG A 178 4.16 9.56 15.29
CA ARG A 178 3.39 9.22 16.51
C ARG A 178 2.08 10.01 16.56
N GLY A 179 2.12 11.31 16.27
CA GLY A 179 0.90 12.12 16.19
C GLY A 179 -0.07 11.64 15.11
N LEU A 180 0.46 11.17 13.96
CA LEU A 180 -0.35 10.59 12.90
C LEU A 180 -0.92 9.21 13.28
N GLU A 181 -0.18 8.39 14.01
CA GLU A 181 -0.66 7.14 14.60
C GLU A 181 -1.81 7.39 15.57
N ASP A 182 -1.65 8.34 16.51
CA ASP A 182 -2.71 8.76 17.44
C ASP A 182 -3.95 9.28 16.69
N GLN A 183 -3.76 10.01 15.58
CA GLN A 183 -4.85 10.47 14.72
C GLN A 183 -5.56 9.29 14.06
N ALA A 184 -4.82 8.34 13.53
CA ALA A 184 -5.36 7.17 12.86
C ALA A 184 -6.16 6.28 13.84
N GLU A 185 -5.66 6.09 15.06
CA GLU A 185 -6.36 5.34 16.11
C GLU A 185 -7.66 6.05 16.54
N ARG A 186 -7.63 7.37 16.74
CA ARG A 186 -8.85 8.15 17.03
C ARG A 186 -9.87 8.04 15.92
N LEU A 187 -9.45 8.22 14.66
CA LEU A 187 -10.33 8.14 13.50
C LEU A 187 -10.94 6.74 13.35
N ALA A 188 -10.15 5.69 13.60
CA ALA A 188 -10.62 4.32 13.64
C ALA A 188 -11.74 4.14 14.69
N LYS A 189 -11.50 4.59 15.93
CA LYS A 189 -12.46 4.50 17.03
C LYS A 189 -13.75 5.26 16.75
N GLU A 190 -13.67 6.49 16.26
CA GLU A 190 -14.82 7.34 15.92
C GLU A 190 -15.68 6.74 14.82
N ASN A 191 -15.09 5.94 13.93
CA ASN A 191 -15.76 5.30 12.80
C ASN A 191 -16.00 3.80 12.99
N SER A 192 -15.79 3.25 14.21
CA SER A 192 -15.94 1.83 14.52
C SER A 192 -15.12 0.91 13.62
N CYS A 193 -13.96 1.38 13.18
CA CYS A 193 -13.01 0.62 12.38
C CYS A 193 -11.99 -0.10 13.30
N PRO A 194 -11.60 -1.35 13.01
CA PRO A 194 -10.48 -1.96 13.69
C PRO A 194 -9.16 -1.22 13.39
N PHE A 195 -8.30 -1.09 14.40
CA PHE A 195 -6.94 -0.57 14.27
C PHE A 195 -5.94 -1.63 14.73
N VAL A 196 -4.91 -1.90 13.95
CA VAL A 196 -3.90 -2.92 14.24
C VAL A 196 -2.50 -2.44 13.87
N ASP A 197 -1.50 -2.91 14.63
CA ASP A 197 -0.09 -2.61 14.40
C ASP A 197 0.61 -3.78 13.72
N ASN A 198 1.30 -3.50 12.61
CA ASN A 198 2.20 -4.43 11.92
C ASN A 198 1.59 -5.79 11.52
N GLU A 199 0.28 -5.92 11.56
CA GLU A 199 -0.44 -7.12 11.18
C GLU A 199 -1.26 -6.88 9.91
N LEU A 200 -1.37 -7.90 9.07
CA LEU A 200 -2.24 -7.90 7.90
C LEU A 200 -3.37 -8.91 8.12
N PRO A 201 -4.49 -8.49 8.72
CA PRO A 201 -5.61 -9.40 8.94
C PRO A 201 -6.16 -9.91 7.62
N TYR A 202 -6.61 -11.17 7.63
CA TYR A 202 -7.22 -11.81 6.47
C TYR A 202 -8.73 -11.59 6.45
N GLY A 203 -9.29 -11.71 5.26
CA GLY A 203 -10.73 -11.64 5.02
C GLY A 203 -11.21 -10.29 4.54
N ARG A 204 -12.51 -10.20 4.33
CA ARG A 204 -13.19 -8.96 3.99
C ARG A 204 -13.58 -8.23 5.27
N ALA A 205 -13.44 -6.92 5.24
CA ALA A 205 -13.96 -6.07 6.31
C ALA A 205 -15.47 -5.88 6.17
N GLU A 206 -16.12 -5.47 7.25
CA GLU A 206 -17.49 -4.99 7.19
C GLU A 206 -17.56 -3.73 6.31
N PRO A 207 -18.55 -3.62 5.40
CA PRO A 207 -18.65 -2.47 4.51
C PRO A 207 -18.67 -1.14 5.26
N GLY A 208 -17.78 -0.22 4.87
CA GLY A 208 -17.61 1.07 5.52
C GLY A 208 -16.70 1.06 6.77
N HIS A 209 -16.23 -0.11 7.21
CA HIS A 209 -15.37 -0.28 8.39
C HIS A 209 -14.05 -0.98 8.03
N PRO A 210 -13.22 -0.41 7.14
CA PRO A 210 -11.94 -1.00 6.79
C PRO A 210 -11.03 -1.13 8.00
N VAL A 211 -10.20 -2.16 8.03
CA VAL A 211 -9.15 -2.27 9.04
C VAL A 211 -8.06 -1.24 8.73
N ILE A 212 -7.72 -0.39 9.70
CA ILE A 212 -6.59 0.54 9.58
C ILE A 212 -5.36 -0.16 10.13
N VAL A 213 -4.33 -0.28 9.29
CA VAL A 213 -3.08 -0.95 9.63
C VAL A 213 -1.97 0.11 9.76
N ASN A 214 -1.47 0.28 10.97
CA ASN A 214 -0.26 1.06 11.20
C ASN A 214 0.96 0.22 10.88
N TYR A 215 1.77 0.69 9.93
CA TYR A 215 3.00 0.02 9.50
C TYR A 215 4.20 0.97 9.57
N PHE A 216 4.09 2.02 10.39
CA PHE A 216 5.19 2.97 10.57
C PHE A 216 6.39 2.29 11.22
N TYR A 217 7.55 2.51 10.65
CA TYR A 217 8.83 1.97 11.13
C TYR A 217 8.90 0.44 11.29
N HIS A 218 8.03 -0.30 10.57
CA HIS A 218 7.99 -1.77 10.63
C HIS A 218 9.35 -2.46 10.40
N GLU A 219 10.23 -1.85 9.61
CA GLU A 219 11.57 -2.39 9.36
C GLU A 219 12.46 -2.39 10.61
N GLU A 220 12.22 -1.49 11.55
CA GLU A 220 12.95 -1.41 12.82
C GLU A 220 12.45 -2.46 13.82
N VAL A 221 11.14 -2.71 13.82
CA VAL A 221 10.51 -3.78 14.62
C VAL A 221 11.06 -5.14 14.23
N ARG A 222 11.12 -5.43 12.92
CA ARG A 222 11.71 -6.69 12.41
C ARG A 222 13.22 -6.82 12.70
N GLY A 223 13.94 -5.71 12.73
CA GLY A 223 15.37 -5.68 13.10
C GLY A 223 15.61 -6.07 14.57
N SER A 224 14.72 -5.70 15.49
CA SER A 224 14.81 -6.04 16.91
C SER A 224 14.51 -7.52 17.19
N GLU A 225 13.57 -8.14 16.46
CA GLU A 225 13.27 -9.58 16.57
C GLU A 225 14.41 -10.47 16.06
N ASN A 226 15.15 -10.02 15.04
CA ASN A 226 16.28 -10.76 14.49
C ASN A 226 17.56 -10.68 15.34
N THR A 227 17.70 -9.70 16.21
CA THR A 227 18.85 -9.60 17.14
C THR A 227 18.76 -10.58 18.32
N GLY A 228 17.57 -11.16 18.58
CA GLY A 228 17.33 -12.18 19.62
C GLY A 228 17.72 -13.60 19.23
N ARG A 229 17.99 -13.88 17.95
CA ARG A 229 18.41 -15.22 17.49
C ARG A 229 19.86 -15.26 17.05
N ARG A 230 20.80 -14.99 17.95
CA ARG A 230 22.16 -15.50 17.82
C ARG A 230 22.18 -16.93 18.33
N ASN A 231 22.15 -17.87 17.40
CA ASN A 231 22.46 -19.28 17.67
C ASN A 231 23.86 -19.37 18.30
N PRO A 232 24.04 -19.99 19.46
CA PRO A 232 25.37 -20.37 19.93
C PRO A 232 25.83 -21.53 19.04
N LYS A 233 26.86 -21.28 18.23
CA LYS A 233 27.59 -22.36 17.56
C LYS A 233 28.25 -23.22 18.61
N LYS A 234 27.98 -24.48 18.54
CA LYS A 234 28.96 -25.55 18.70
C LYS A 234 28.77 -26.55 17.58
#